data_2d5f0e2a59f778a3ecceebc14d907cd2
#
_entry.id   2d5f0e2a59f778a3ecceebc14d907cd2
#
_cell.length_a   1.000
_cell.length_b   1.000
_cell.length_c   1.000
_cell.angle_alpha   90.00
_cell.angle_beta   90.00
_cell.angle_gamma   90.00
#
_symmetry.space_group_name_H-M   'P 1'
#
loop_
_entity.id
_entity.type
_entity.pdbx_description
1 polymer ?
#
loop_
_entity_poly.entity_id
_entity_poly.type
_entity_poly.pdbx_seq_one_letter_code
_entity_poly.pdbx_strand_id
1 'polypeptide(L)'
;MSLLFALILFSAFKIKDDKENTPQWQNVHVLPKNLSHEDMDAIMEAYNTSLGVTCGYCHVKGDKASDDKEEKRIARKMITMTNEINEKYFGKNTGTIGCMTCHNGKTNPSAP
;
A
#
# COMPACT_ATOMS: atom_id res chain seq x y z
N MET A 1 -33.10 -1.80 -59.37
CA MET A 1 -33.17 -1.98 -57.88
C MET A 1 -31.79 -2.29 -57.40
N SER A 2 -31.10 -1.28 -56.83
CA SER A 2 -29.72 -1.38 -56.38
C SER A 2 -29.73 -1.47 -54.85
N LEU A 3 -29.33 -2.64 -54.31
CA LEU A 3 -29.19 -2.87 -52.88
C LEU A 3 -27.80 -2.37 -52.45
N LEU A 4 -27.77 -1.23 -51.78
CA LEU A 4 -26.59 -0.73 -51.08
C LEU A 4 -26.42 -1.51 -49.74
N PHE A 5 -25.43 -2.39 -49.72
CA PHE A 5 -24.97 -3.04 -48.48
C PHE A 5 -24.10 -2.05 -47.70
N ALA A 6 -24.63 -1.51 -46.62
CA ALA A 6 -23.87 -0.69 -45.70
C ALA A 6 -23.04 -1.62 -44.79
N LEU A 7 -21.73 -1.64 -45.01
CA LEU A 7 -20.75 -2.28 -44.11
C LEU A 7 -20.62 -1.41 -42.85
N ILE A 8 -21.21 -1.87 -41.76
CA ILE A 8 -20.99 -1.30 -40.43
C ILE A 8 -19.66 -1.87 -39.92
N LEU A 9 -18.61 -1.06 -39.97
CA LEU A 9 -17.33 -1.35 -39.33
C LEU A 9 -17.50 -1.21 -37.80
N PHE A 10 -17.67 -2.34 -37.12
CA PHE A 10 -17.56 -2.40 -35.67
C PHE A 10 -16.08 -2.22 -35.30
N SER A 11 -15.69 -0.99 -34.98
CA SER A 11 -14.42 -0.73 -34.32
C SER A 11 -14.47 -1.34 -32.93
N ALA A 12 -13.85 -2.51 -32.79
CA ALA A 12 -13.63 -3.12 -31.46
C ALA A 12 -12.72 -2.20 -30.65
N PHE A 13 -13.31 -1.42 -29.78
CA PHE A 13 -12.58 -0.66 -28.76
C PHE A 13 -11.98 -1.69 -27.81
N LYS A 14 -10.68 -2.01 -27.97
CA LYS A 14 -9.93 -2.80 -27.01
C LYS A 14 -9.80 -1.98 -25.74
N ILE A 15 -10.62 -2.29 -24.74
CA ILE A 15 -10.39 -1.85 -23.38
C ILE A 15 -9.07 -2.50 -22.96
N LYS A 16 -8.01 -1.70 -22.82
CA LYS A 16 -6.77 -2.15 -22.18
C LYS A 16 -7.13 -2.54 -20.74
N ASP A 17 -6.98 -3.81 -20.44
CA ASP A 17 -7.08 -4.31 -19.09
C ASP A 17 -5.84 -3.79 -18.34
N ASP A 18 -6.01 -2.78 -17.50
CA ASP A 18 -4.92 -2.17 -16.71
C ASP A 18 -4.33 -3.12 -15.65
N LYS A 19 -4.70 -4.40 -15.69
CA LYS A 19 -4.15 -5.44 -14.80
C LYS A 19 -2.71 -5.84 -15.11
N GLU A 20 -2.15 -5.45 -16.25
CA GLU A 20 -0.85 -5.96 -16.72
C GLU A 20 0.36 -5.19 -16.14
N ASN A 21 0.16 -4.12 -15.36
CA ASN A 21 1.25 -3.29 -14.87
C ASN A 21 1.26 -3.09 -13.35
N THR A 22 0.62 -3.97 -12.60
CA THR A 22 0.70 -3.92 -11.12
C THR A 22 2.00 -4.60 -10.68
N PRO A 23 2.88 -3.90 -9.93
CA PRO A 23 4.12 -4.51 -9.46
C PRO A 23 3.83 -5.73 -8.60
N GLN A 24 4.54 -6.81 -8.87
CA GLN A 24 4.46 -7.99 -8.02
C GLN A 24 5.41 -7.81 -6.84
N TRP A 25 4.88 -7.33 -5.72
CA TRP A 25 5.64 -7.12 -4.49
C TRP A 25 6.05 -8.45 -3.85
N GLN A 26 7.31 -8.54 -3.45
CA GLN A 26 7.82 -9.69 -2.72
C GLN A 26 7.67 -9.49 -1.21
N ASN A 27 7.29 -10.55 -0.51
CA ASN A 27 7.22 -10.59 0.96
C ASN A 27 6.27 -9.55 1.58
N VAL A 28 5.17 -9.22 0.89
CA VAL A 28 4.12 -8.35 1.40
C VAL A 28 3.03 -9.17 2.10
N HIS A 29 2.79 -8.90 3.39
CA HIS A 29 1.86 -9.66 4.24
C HIS A 29 0.68 -8.84 4.74
N VAL A 30 0.90 -7.59 5.15
CA VAL A 30 -0.10 -6.76 5.85
C VAL A 30 -0.62 -5.59 5.02
N LEU A 31 -0.05 -5.37 3.83
CA LEU A 31 -0.50 -4.40 2.86
C LEU A 31 -1.15 -5.11 1.67
N PRO A 32 -2.02 -4.43 0.88
CA PRO A 32 -2.52 -4.96 -0.38
C PRO A 32 -1.38 -5.31 -1.34
N LYS A 33 -1.48 -6.48 -1.98
CA LYS A 33 -0.42 -6.96 -2.90
C LYS A 33 -0.48 -6.32 -4.29
N ASN A 34 -1.57 -5.64 -4.59
CA ASN A 34 -1.85 -5.01 -5.88
C ASN A 34 -1.63 -3.49 -5.87
N LEU A 35 -0.88 -2.97 -4.90
CA LEU A 35 -0.53 -1.54 -4.87
C LEU A 35 0.35 -1.16 -6.06
N SER A 36 0.11 0.01 -6.63
CA SER A 36 1.03 0.63 -7.58
C SER A 36 2.36 1.00 -6.91
N HIS A 37 3.40 1.30 -7.68
CA HIS A 37 4.66 1.81 -7.12
C HIS A 37 4.44 3.12 -6.36
N GLU A 38 3.65 4.03 -6.93
CA GLU A 38 3.33 5.31 -6.33
C GLU A 38 2.60 5.16 -4.99
N ASP A 39 1.60 4.30 -4.91
CA ASP A 39 0.86 4.05 -3.66
C ASP A 39 1.75 3.43 -2.60
N MET A 40 2.59 2.46 -2.97
CA MET A 40 3.52 1.84 -2.04
C MET A 40 4.52 2.86 -1.49
N ASP A 41 5.10 3.69 -2.35
CA ASP A 41 6.05 4.73 -1.94
C ASP A 41 5.37 5.77 -1.02
N ALA A 42 4.15 6.17 -1.32
CA ALA A 42 3.37 7.08 -0.48
C ALA A 42 3.10 6.49 0.92
N ILE A 43 2.75 5.20 1.00
CA ILE A 43 2.56 4.50 2.27
C ILE A 43 3.86 4.44 3.08
N MET A 44 4.98 4.10 2.43
CA MET A 44 6.28 4.02 3.10
C MET A 44 6.75 5.39 3.59
N GLU A 45 6.51 6.46 2.83
CA GLU A 45 6.83 7.82 3.26
C GLU A 45 5.96 8.27 4.44
N ALA A 46 4.68 7.89 4.45
CA ALA A 46 3.81 8.15 5.60
C ALA A 46 4.30 7.43 6.87
N TYR A 47 4.83 6.22 6.75
CA TYR A 47 5.45 5.50 7.88
C TYR A 47 6.73 6.18 8.34
N ASN A 48 7.62 6.56 7.42
CA ASN A 48 8.84 7.30 7.74
C ASN A 48 8.54 8.59 8.52
N THR A 49 7.59 9.37 8.03
CA THR A 49 7.17 10.62 8.68
C THR A 49 6.58 10.36 10.05
N SER A 50 5.71 9.35 10.17
CA SER A 50 5.03 9.04 11.43
C SER A 50 5.97 8.57 12.53
N LEU A 51 7.07 7.92 12.14
CA LEU A 51 8.07 7.38 13.06
C LEU A 51 9.33 8.25 13.19
N GLY A 52 9.50 9.26 12.32
CA GLY A 52 10.70 10.09 12.29
C GLY A 52 11.95 9.31 11.85
N VAL A 53 11.81 8.40 10.90
CA VAL A 53 12.88 7.49 10.44
C VAL A 53 13.03 7.55 8.92
N THR A 54 14.01 6.82 8.40
CA THR A 54 14.22 6.60 6.96
C THR A 54 14.02 5.13 6.59
N CYS A 55 13.97 4.84 5.28
CA CYS A 55 13.79 3.47 4.75
C CYS A 55 14.74 2.44 5.39
N GLY A 56 15.98 2.84 5.65
CA GLY A 56 17.01 1.97 6.25
C GLY A 56 16.74 1.55 7.69
N TYR A 57 15.78 2.17 8.37
CA TYR A 57 15.38 1.75 9.71
C TYR A 57 14.70 0.37 9.68
N CYS A 58 13.80 0.14 8.73
CA CYS A 58 13.05 -1.11 8.59
C CYS A 58 13.54 -2.03 7.47
N HIS A 59 14.27 -1.51 6.49
CA HIS A 59 14.68 -2.26 5.30
C HIS A 59 16.20 -2.43 5.21
N VAL A 60 16.61 -3.62 4.74
CA VAL A 60 18.01 -3.87 4.35
C VAL A 60 18.28 -3.14 3.03
N LYS A 61 19.41 -2.42 2.96
CA LYS A 61 19.82 -1.71 1.75
C LYS A 61 20.02 -2.71 0.59
N GLY A 62 19.32 -2.47 -0.51
CA GLY A 62 19.37 -3.34 -1.70
C GLY A 62 18.46 -4.57 -1.63
N ASP A 63 17.87 -4.86 -0.47
CA ASP A 63 16.91 -5.96 -0.28
C ASP A 63 15.75 -5.55 0.62
N LYS A 64 14.80 -4.82 0.06
CA LYS A 64 13.60 -4.38 0.79
C LYS A 64 12.68 -5.54 1.19
N ALA A 65 12.82 -6.70 0.56
CA ALA A 65 12.03 -7.89 0.86
C ALA A 65 12.52 -8.65 2.10
N SER A 66 13.80 -8.51 2.47
CA SER A 66 14.40 -9.18 3.63
C SER A 66 13.66 -8.87 4.93
N ASP A 67 13.57 -9.89 5.79
CA ASP A 67 13.04 -9.80 7.15
C ASP A 67 14.13 -9.79 8.24
N ASP A 68 15.37 -9.51 7.87
CA ASP A 68 16.51 -9.53 8.80
C ASP A 68 16.41 -8.42 9.87
N LYS A 69 15.65 -7.36 9.58
CA LYS A 69 15.44 -6.27 10.54
C LYS A 69 14.20 -6.50 11.41
N GLU A 70 14.42 -6.50 12.72
CA GLU A 70 13.35 -6.66 13.70
C GLU A 70 12.32 -5.54 13.60
N GLU A 71 12.75 -4.31 13.29
CA GLU A 71 11.89 -3.14 13.13
C GLU A 71 10.82 -3.37 12.06
N LYS A 72 11.15 -4.07 10.96
CA LYS A 72 10.18 -4.42 9.91
C LYS A 72 9.10 -5.38 10.44
N ARG A 73 9.49 -6.35 11.27
CA ARG A 73 8.56 -7.30 11.90
C ARG A 73 7.66 -6.60 12.91
N ILE A 74 8.23 -5.68 13.70
CA ILE A 74 7.46 -4.84 14.63
C ILE A 74 6.47 -3.97 13.89
N ALA A 75 6.88 -3.33 12.79
CA ALA A 75 6.01 -2.50 11.97
C ALA A 75 4.79 -3.28 11.45
N ARG A 76 4.97 -4.53 10.98
CA ARG A 76 3.83 -5.37 10.57
C ARG A 76 2.84 -5.62 11.70
N LYS A 77 3.32 -5.86 12.92
CA LYS A 77 2.45 -6.02 14.10
C LYS A 77 1.68 -4.73 14.40
N MET A 78 2.34 -3.58 14.29
CA MET A 78 1.71 -2.28 14.50
C MET A 78 0.64 -1.98 13.44
N ILE A 79 0.90 -2.29 12.16
CA ILE A 79 -0.08 -2.16 11.07
C ILE A 79 -1.31 -3.03 11.36
N THR A 80 -1.11 -4.29 11.73
CA THR A 80 -2.20 -5.21 12.09
C THR A 80 -3.03 -4.65 13.25
N MET A 81 -2.38 -4.25 14.33
CA MET A 81 -3.04 -3.65 15.49
C MET A 81 -3.87 -2.42 15.12
N THR A 82 -3.30 -1.52 14.32
CA THR A 82 -3.98 -0.30 13.88
C THR A 82 -5.21 -0.61 13.05
N ASN A 83 -5.11 -1.58 12.14
CA ASN A 83 -6.23 -2.03 11.31
C ASN A 83 -7.33 -2.67 12.17
N GLU A 84 -6.97 -3.50 13.14
CA GLU A 84 -7.93 -4.12 14.06
C GLU A 84 -8.66 -3.09 14.92
N ILE A 85 -7.97 -2.07 15.43
CA ILE A 85 -8.59 -0.97 16.18
C ILE A 85 -9.57 -0.21 15.27
N ASN A 86 -9.15 0.14 14.06
CA ASN A 86 -10.01 0.84 13.12
C ASN A 86 -11.27 0.02 12.82
N GLU A 87 -11.12 -1.25 12.46
CA GLU A 87 -12.26 -2.12 12.13
C GLU A 87 -13.23 -2.28 13.31
N LYS A 88 -12.68 -2.50 14.50
CA LYS A 88 -13.50 -2.79 15.70
C LYS A 88 -14.26 -1.58 16.20
N TYR A 89 -13.65 -0.38 16.17
CA TYR A 89 -14.21 0.80 16.84
C TYR A 89 -14.73 1.87 15.88
N PHE A 90 -14.26 1.91 14.63
CA PHE A 90 -14.60 2.95 13.66
C PHE A 90 -15.21 2.41 12.36
N GLY A 91 -15.16 1.11 12.14
CA GLY A 91 -15.65 0.46 10.92
C GLY A 91 -14.53 0.09 9.94
N LYS A 92 -14.85 -0.80 9.00
CA LYS A 92 -13.89 -1.30 8.00
C LYS A 92 -13.37 -0.18 7.12
N ASN A 93 -12.07 -0.18 6.87
CA ASN A 93 -11.38 0.72 5.94
C ASN A 93 -11.54 2.22 6.25
N THR A 94 -11.80 2.59 7.49
CA THR A 94 -12.00 3.99 7.85
C THR A 94 -10.69 4.77 7.94
N GLY A 95 -9.59 4.12 8.32
CA GLY A 95 -8.29 4.79 8.51
C GLY A 95 -8.32 5.92 9.56
N THR A 96 -9.26 5.87 10.52
CA THR A 96 -9.45 6.92 11.54
C THR A 96 -8.22 7.05 12.44
N ILE A 97 -7.59 5.92 12.80
CA ILE A 97 -6.33 5.89 13.52
C ILE A 97 -5.23 5.46 12.55
N GLY A 98 -4.10 6.16 12.55
CA GLY A 98 -2.89 5.83 11.82
C GLY A 98 -1.66 5.82 12.72
N CYS A 99 -0.50 5.56 12.14
CA CYS A 99 0.78 5.54 12.87
C CYS A 99 1.06 6.88 13.56
N MET A 100 0.81 7.98 12.87
CA MET A 100 1.00 9.34 13.39
C MET A 100 0.18 9.61 14.65
N THR A 101 -1.00 9.00 14.78
CA THR A 101 -1.91 9.21 15.91
C THR A 101 -1.23 8.92 17.25
N CYS A 102 -0.37 7.91 17.30
CA CYS A 102 0.35 7.53 18.52
C CYS A 102 1.83 7.93 18.49
N HIS A 103 2.48 7.84 17.33
CA HIS A 103 3.92 8.02 17.21
C HIS A 103 4.39 9.47 17.15
N ASN A 104 3.63 10.36 16.50
CA ASN A 104 3.95 11.80 16.41
C ASN A 104 5.40 12.11 15.97
N GLY A 105 5.92 11.36 14.99
CA GLY A 105 7.27 11.53 14.48
C GLY A 105 8.37 10.86 15.33
N LYS A 106 8.01 9.91 16.19
CA LYS A 106 8.96 9.17 17.06
C LYS A 106 8.73 7.67 16.96
N THR A 107 9.81 6.89 17.00
CA THR A 107 9.75 5.42 16.98
C THR A 107 9.06 4.83 18.19
N ASN A 108 9.16 5.49 19.33
CA ASN A 108 8.47 5.11 20.55
C ASN A 108 7.35 6.12 20.82
N PRO A 109 6.07 5.71 20.89
CA PRO A 109 5.00 6.58 21.33
C PRO A 109 5.34 7.06 22.75
N SER A 110 5.82 8.28 22.86
CA SER A 110 6.12 8.82 24.18
C SER A 110 4.84 9.06 24.93
N ALA A 111 4.78 8.53 26.14
CA ALA A 111 3.93 9.12 27.15
C ALA A 111 4.23 10.63 27.25
N PRO A 112 3.23 11.46 27.50
CA PRO A 112 3.41 12.89 27.69
C PRO A 112 4.35 13.21 28.82
#